data_166e8a8aa5bbef57f3cf6b48b2b09454
#
_entry.id   166e8a8aa5bbef57f3cf6b48b2b09454
#
_cell.length_a   1.000
_cell.length_b   1.000
_cell.length_c   1.000
_cell.angle_alpha   90.00
_cell.angle_beta   90.00
_cell.angle_gamma   90.00
#
_symmetry.space_group_name_H-M   'P 1'
#
loop_
_entity.id
_entity.type
_entity.pdbx_description
1 polymer ?
#
loop_
_entity_poly.entity_id
_entity_poly.type
_entity_poly.pdbx_seq_one_letter_code
_entity_poly.pdbx_strand_id
1 'polypeptide(L)'
;MSEENVAIVRRNYEVINSIDRSGEEFVDPEEVAPDLWASLSPDFELHGRPDVPDQTTYSGREASKEFWRMLQEVFAELRWEPLEFTDLGNTVVVETKIVATGRGSDLRIEADETDVFWFRDGQLARVQGFATKAEALEAARHSTS
;
A
#
# COMPACT_ATOMS: atom_id res chain seq x y z
N MET A 1 -15.34 -10.61 -6.32
CA MET A 1 -15.11 -11.88 -5.59
C MET A 1 -13.93 -11.72 -4.68
N SER A 2 -14.01 -12.25 -3.47
CA SER A 2 -12.98 -12.04 -2.46
C SER A 2 -11.62 -12.62 -2.84
N GLU A 3 -11.59 -13.79 -3.50
CA GLU A 3 -10.31 -14.36 -3.95
C GLU A 3 -9.60 -13.46 -4.95
N GLU A 4 -10.36 -12.80 -5.80
CA GLU A 4 -9.82 -11.85 -6.77
C GLU A 4 -9.26 -10.63 -6.08
N ASN A 5 -9.96 -10.18 -5.02
CA ASN A 5 -9.51 -9.04 -4.23
C ASN A 5 -8.18 -9.36 -3.53
N VAL A 6 -8.07 -10.54 -2.92
CA VAL A 6 -6.82 -10.98 -2.29
C VAL A 6 -5.69 -11.05 -3.31
N ALA A 7 -5.98 -11.53 -4.53
CA ALA A 7 -4.98 -11.61 -5.60
C ALA A 7 -4.45 -10.22 -5.98
N ILE A 8 -5.33 -9.22 -6.05
CA ILE A 8 -4.93 -7.83 -6.32
C ILE A 8 -4.04 -7.30 -5.20
N VAL A 9 -4.40 -7.58 -3.95
CA VAL A 9 -3.60 -7.15 -2.79
C VAL A 9 -2.22 -7.80 -2.81
N ARG A 10 -2.13 -9.09 -3.10
CA ARG A 10 -0.84 -9.78 -3.22
C ARG A 10 0.02 -9.15 -4.31
N ARG A 11 -0.60 -8.84 -5.44
CA ARG A 11 0.10 -8.20 -6.56
C ARG A 11 0.66 -6.84 -6.16
N ASN A 12 -0.08 -6.08 -5.35
CA ASN A 12 0.38 -4.80 -4.84
C ASN A 12 1.71 -4.92 -4.08
N TYR A 13 1.80 -5.90 -3.18
CA TYR A 13 3.05 -6.11 -2.43
C TYR A 13 4.18 -6.61 -3.33
N GLU A 14 3.88 -7.47 -4.29
CA GLU A 14 4.87 -7.93 -5.26
C GLU A 14 5.48 -6.77 -6.02
N VAL A 15 4.65 -5.83 -6.47
CA VAL A 15 5.10 -4.66 -7.23
C VAL A 15 5.98 -3.77 -6.35
N ILE A 16 5.54 -3.46 -5.12
CA ILE A 16 6.33 -2.64 -4.19
C ILE A 16 7.71 -3.27 -3.99
N ASN A 17 7.75 -4.58 -3.78
CA ASN A 17 8.99 -5.28 -3.47
C ASN A 17 9.88 -5.52 -4.70
N SER A 18 9.34 -5.37 -5.90
CA SER A 18 10.08 -5.61 -7.14
C SER A 18 10.75 -4.38 -7.74
N ILE A 19 10.40 -3.18 -7.25
CA ILE A 19 10.94 -1.93 -7.82
C ILE A 19 12.44 -1.83 -7.53
N ASP A 20 13.20 -1.61 -8.61
CA ASP A 20 14.64 -1.38 -8.53
C ASP A 20 14.90 0.05 -8.10
N ARG A 21 15.48 0.23 -6.92
CA ARG A 21 15.77 1.54 -6.35
C ARG A 21 17.22 1.98 -6.53
N SER A 22 17.98 1.24 -7.33
CA SER A 22 19.40 1.57 -7.55
C SER A 22 19.60 2.80 -8.42
N GLY A 23 18.61 3.11 -9.28
CA GLY A 23 18.67 4.26 -10.18
C GLY A 23 18.10 5.53 -9.53
N GLU A 24 18.33 6.66 -10.19
CA GLU A 24 17.82 7.95 -9.73
C GLU A 24 16.46 8.29 -10.38
N GLU A 25 16.13 7.63 -11.47
CA GLU A 25 14.88 7.89 -12.17
C GLU A 25 13.69 7.23 -11.48
N PHE A 26 12.57 7.93 -11.49
CA PHE A 26 11.33 7.39 -10.94
C PHE A 26 10.87 6.19 -11.77
N VAL A 27 10.62 5.08 -11.07
CA VAL A 27 10.03 3.89 -11.67
C VAL A 27 8.51 4.00 -11.54
N ASP A 28 7.84 4.17 -12.67
CA ASP A 28 6.38 4.39 -12.70
C ASP A 28 5.65 3.07 -12.49
N PRO A 29 4.84 2.94 -11.42
CA PRO A 29 4.10 1.70 -11.17
C PRO A 29 3.11 1.34 -12.27
N GLU A 30 2.59 2.32 -13.00
CA GLU A 30 1.70 2.07 -14.13
C GLU A 30 2.42 1.34 -15.25
N GLU A 31 3.68 1.70 -15.51
CA GLU A 31 4.48 1.06 -16.54
C GLU A 31 4.94 -0.34 -16.11
N VAL A 32 5.30 -0.49 -14.84
CA VAL A 32 5.80 -1.76 -14.30
C VAL A 32 4.68 -2.80 -14.19
N ALA A 33 3.50 -2.37 -13.76
CA ALA A 33 2.40 -3.26 -13.49
C ALA A 33 1.08 -2.66 -13.98
N PRO A 34 0.88 -2.60 -15.33
CA PRO A 34 -0.35 -2.05 -15.87
C PRO A 34 -1.59 -2.82 -15.41
N ASP A 35 -1.44 -4.10 -15.11
CA ASP A 35 -2.53 -4.94 -14.57
C ASP A 35 -3.01 -4.42 -13.21
N LEU A 36 -2.06 -4.13 -12.32
CA LEU A 36 -2.39 -3.58 -10.99
C LEU A 36 -3.02 -2.20 -11.15
N TRP A 37 -2.42 -1.37 -11.99
CA TRP A 37 -2.92 -0.01 -12.21
C TRP A 37 -4.37 -0.02 -12.71
N ALA A 38 -4.69 -0.93 -13.62
CA ALA A 38 -6.05 -1.08 -14.15
C ALA A 38 -7.04 -1.56 -13.09
N SER A 39 -6.55 -2.21 -12.04
CA SER A 39 -7.41 -2.69 -10.94
C SER A 39 -7.77 -1.59 -9.95
N LEU A 40 -7.13 -0.42 -10.03
CA LEU A 40 -7.46 0.70 -9.17
C LEU A 40 -8.69 1.42 -9.68
N SER A 41 -9.57 1.83 -8.76
CA SER A 41 -10.70 2.69 -9.10
C SER A 41 -10.18 4.04 -9.61
N PRO A 42 -10.86 4.70 -10.57
CA PRO A 42 -10.44 6.04 -11.01
C PRO A 42 -10.36 7.06 -9.87
N ASP A 43 -11.19 6.91 -8.85
CA ASP A 43 -11.20 7.76 -7.66
C ASP A 43 -10.46 7.12 -6.48
N PHE A 44 -9.53 6.23 -6.75
CA PHE A 44 -8.72 5.55 -5.74
C PHE A 44 -8.10 6.55 -4.75
N GLU A 45 -8.14 6.19 -3.45
CA GLU A 45 -7.54 7.01 -2.40
C GLU A 45 -6.51 6.22 -1.62
N LEU A 46 -5.38 6.85 -1.37
CA LEU A 46 -4.34 6.31 -0.51
C LEU A 46 -4.23 7.22 0.71
N HIS A 47 -4.52 6.68 1.88
CA HIS A 47 -4.51 7.43 3.13
C HIS A 47 -3.28 7.10 3.95
N GLY A 48 -2.65 8.12 4.53
CA GLY A 48 -1.56 7.94 5.48
C GLY A 48 -2.06 7.36 6.80
N ARG A 49 -1.12 6.90 7.62
CA ARG A 49 -1.45 6.32 8.94
C ARG A 49 -2.01 7.41 9.86
N PRO A 50 -3.08 7.09 10.62
CA PRO A 50 -3.69 8.08 11.53
C PRO A 50 -2.74 8.56 12.64
N ASP A 51 -1.74 7.75 12.99
CA ASP A 51 -0.80 8.07 14.06
C ASP A 51 0.38 8.93 13.59
N VAL A 52 0.44 9.26 12.30
CA VAL A 52 1.49 10.12 11.73
C VAL A 52 1.00 11.56 11.72
N PRO A 53 1.76 12.53 12.31
CA PRO A 53 1.30 13.92 12.40
C PRO A 53 0.99 14.59 11.07
N ASP A 54 1.76 14.31 10.03
CA ASP A 54 1.59 14.90 8.70
C ASP A 54 0.84 13.95 7.78
N GLN A 55 -0.24 13.38 8.27
CA GLN A 55 -1.06 12.45 7.51
C GLN A 55 -1.50 13.08 6.19
N THR A 56 -1.19 12.38 5.09
CA THR A 56 -1.52 12.82 3.74
C THR A 56 -2.52 11.86 3.11
N THR A 57 -3.48 12.42 2.38
CA THR A 57 -4.39 11.63 1.55
C THR A 57 -4.11 11.95 0.09
N TYR A 58 -3.84 10.93 -0.70
CA TYR A 58 -3.65 11.06 -2.14
C TYR A 58 -4.95 10.64 -2.81
N SER A 59 -5.63 11.57 -3.45
CA SER A 59 -6.93 11.33 -4.09
C SER A 59 -6.76 11.19 -5.59
N GLY A 60 -7.20 10.06 -6.13
CA GLY A 60 -7.08 9.73 -7.54
C GLY A 60 -5.84 8.89 -7.83
N ARG A 61 -5.92 8.08 -8.90
CA ARG A 61 -4.82 7.19 -9.28
C ARG A 61 -3.52 7.94 -9.54
N GLU A 62 -3.60 9.04 -10.28
CA GLU A 62 -2.39 9.81 -10.62
C GLU A 62 -1.74 10.42 -9.38
N ALA A 63 -2.56 10.91 -8.43
CA ALA A 63 -2.02 11.48 -7.19
C ALA A 63 -1.28 10.42 -6.36
N SER A 64 -1.70 9.16 -6.42
CA SER A 64 -1.04 8.10 -5.67
C SER A 64 0.40 7.86 -6.13
N LYS A 65 0.76 8.30 -7.34
CA LYS A 65 2.14 8.20 -7.83
C LYS A 65 3.10 9.01 -6.97
N GLU A 66 2.61 10.07 -6.31
CA GLU A 66 3.45 10.86 -5.40
C GLU A 66 3.89 10.04 -4.20
N PHE A 67 3.02 9.13 -3.71
CA PHE A 67 3.41 8.20 -2.65
C PHE A 67 4.52 7.26 -3.13
N TRP A 68 4.37 6.69 -4.33
CA TRP A 68 5.38 5.82 -4.92
C TRP A 68 6.70 6.55 -5.12
N ARG A 69 6.62 7.81 -5.55
CA ARG A 69 7.80 8.65 -5.73
C ARG A 69 8.51 8.89 -4.41
N MET A 70 7.74 9.19 -3.36
CA MET A 70 8.28 9.42 -2.03
C MET A 70 9.00 8.16 -1.51
N LEU A 71 8.39 6.99 -1.68
CA LEU A 71 9.03 5.74 -1.25
C LEU A 71 10.36 5.52 -1.95
N GLN A 72 10.44 5.84 -3.24
CA GLN A 72 11.66 5.66 -4.01
C GLN A 72 12.73 6.70 -3.68
N GLU A 73 12.33 7.91 -3.33
CA GLU A 73 13.26 8.98 -2.97
C GLU A 73 13.83 8.80 -1.56
N VAL A 74 13.01 8.33 -0.64
CA VAL A 74 13.39 8.25 0.78
C VAL A 74 14.18 6.98 1.08
N PHE A 75 13.83 5.86 0.46
CA PHE A 75 14.41 4.57 0.81
C PHE A 75 15.30 4.00 -0.28
N ALA A 76 16.54 3.64 0.12
CA ALA A 76 17.44 2.89 -0.76
C ALA A 76 17.00 1.43 -0.85
N GLU A 77 16.49 0.89 0.26
CA GLU A 77 15.94 -0.47 0.31
C GLU A 77 14.59 -0.42 1.00
N LEU A 78 13.64 -1.19 0.47
CA LEU A 78 12.32 -1.29 1.06
C LEU A 78 11.74 -2.67 0.78
N ARG A 79 11.38 -3.38 1.84
CA ARG A 79 10.61 -4.61 1.74
C ARG A 79 9.36 -4.46 2.59
N TRP A 80 8.23 -4.70 1.97
CA TRP A 80 6.92 -4.62 2.63
C TRP A 80 6.33 -6.02 2.57
N GLU A 81 6.64 -6.83 3.59
CA GLU A 81 6.31 -8.26 3.57
C GLU A 81 4.94 -8.54 4.16
N PRO A 82 4.01 -9.07 3.35
CA PRO A 82 2.74 -9.52 3.89
C PRO A 82 2.93 -10.81 4.68
N LEU A 83 2.39 -10.86 5.90
CA LEU A 83 2.50 -12.01 6.78
C LEU A 83 1.20 -12.79 6.86
N GLU A 84 0.07 -12.10 6.97
CA GLU A 84 -1.22 -12.75 7.08
C GLU A 84 -2.30 -11.90 6.40
N PHE A 85 -3.14 -12.56 5.61
CA PHE A 85 -4.26 -11.94 4.92
C PHE A 85 -5.56 -12.35 5.58
N THR A 86 -6.41 -11.37 5.89
CA THR A 86 -7.76 -11.61 6.39
C THR A 86 -8.74 -11.10 5.34
N ASP A 87 -9.48 -12.02 4.74
CA ASP A 87 -10.43 -11.72 3.68
C ASP A 87 -11.81 -11.47 4.29
N LEU A 88 -12.28 -10.23 4.20
CA LEU A 88 -13.58 -9.82 4.71
C LEU A 88 -14.56 -9.52 3.57
N GLY A 89 -14.31 -10.06 2.39
CA GLY A 89 -15.15 -9.84 1.21
C GLY A 89 -14.70 -8.62 0.43
N ASN A 90 -15.35 -7.48 0.62
CA ASN A 90 -14.98 -6.25 -0.06
C ASN A 90 -13.83 -5.51 0.63
N THR A 91 -13.31 -6.07 1.71
CA THR A 91 -12.20 -5.50 2.44
C THR A 91 -11.20 -6.60 2.75
N VAL A 92 -9.92 -6.31 2.53
CA VAL A 92 -8.84 -7.24 2.86
C VAL A 92 -7.93 -6.55 3.87
N VAL A 93 -7.63 -7.24 4.97
CA VAL A 93 -6.75 -6.74 6.02
C VAL A 93 -5.47 -7.56 5.99
N VAL A 94 -4.32 -6.89 5.96
CA VAL A 94 -3.04 -7.59 5.83
C VAL A 94 -2.08 -7.14 6.92
N GLU A 95 -1.61 -8.08 7.72
CA GLU A 95 -0.54 -7.82 8.67
C GLU A 95 0.77 -7.90 7.92
N THR A 96 1.61 -6.88 8.08
CA THR A 96 2.86 -6.76 7.33
C THR A 96 4.04 -6.47 8.23
N LYS A 97 5.22 -6.77 7.71
CA LYS A 97 6.48 -6.34 8.30
C LYS A 97 7.20 -5.48 7.27
N ILE A 98 7.56 -4.27 7.67
CA ILE A 98 8.26 -3.33 6.80
C ILE A 98 9.72 -3.30 7.23
N VAL A 99 10.63 -3.49 6.27
CA VAL A 99 12.07 -3.37 6.49
C VAL A 99 12.59 -2.36 5.47
N ALA A 100 13.22 -1.30 5.95
CA ALA A 100 13.64 -0.21 5.08
C ALA A 100 14.99 0.36 5.50
N THR A 101 15.75 0.85 4.52
CA THR A 101 17.00 1.59 4.75
C THR A 101 16.88 2.92 4.02
N GLY A 102 17.11 4.02 4.73
CA GLY A 102 17.04 5.35 4.14
C GLY A 102 18.20 5.62 3.19
N ARG A 103 17.96 6.45 2.18
CA ARG A 103 19.01 6.87 1.26
C ARG A 103 19.98 7.81 1.99
N GLY A 104 21.27 7.57 1.79
CA GLY A 104 22.30 8.38 2.43
C GLY A 104 22.44 8.11 3.92
N SER A 105 21.89 7.03 4.41
CA SER A 105 21.94 6.65 5.82
C SER A 105 22.14 5.14 5.92
N ASP A 106 22.84 4.70 6.96
CA ASP A 106 22.99 3.28 7.26
C ASP A 106 21.89 2.79 8.20
N LEU A 107 20.94 3.67 8.51
CA LEU A 107 19.87 3.34 9.46
C LEU A 107 18.87 2.38 8.83
N ARG A 108 18.74 1.22 9.46
CA ARG A 108 17.75 0.22 9.08
C ARG A 108 16.54 0.35 10.00
N ILE A 109 15.37 0.41 9.40
CA ILE A 109 14.10 0.53 10.12
C ILE A 109 13.34 -0.77 9.93
N GLU A 110 12.80 -1.32 11.03
CA GLU A 110 11.88 -2.44 10.99
C GLU A 110 10.61 -2.02 11.72
N ALA A 111 9.47 -2.26 11.11
CA ALA A 111 8.19 -1.87 11.69
C ALA A 111 7.11 -2.88 11.33
N ASP A 112 6.15 -3.02 12.23
CA ASP A 112 4.96 -3.80 11.96
C ASP A 112 3.85 -2.83 11.58
N GLU A 113 3.05 -3.20 10.60
CA GLU A 113 1.93 -2.39 10.16
C GLU A 113 0.80 -3.32 9.72
N THR A 114 -0.42 -2.87 9.87
CA THR A 114 -1.57 -3.60 9.33
C THR A 114 -2.24 -2.71 8.31
N ASP A 115 -2.33 -3.20 7.09
CA ASP A 115 -2.90 -2.45 5.97
C ASP A 115 -4.32 -2.91 5.70
N VAL A 116 -5.19 -1.95 5.36
CA VAL A 116 -6.56 -2.24 4.97
C VAL A 116 -6.77 -1.81 3.53
N PHE A 117 -7.35 -2.71 2.74
CA PHE A 117 -7.65 -2.49 1.32
C PHE A 117 -9.16 -2.60 1.14
N TRP A 118 -9.79 -1.51 0.71
CA TRP A 118 -11.23 -1.46 0.45
C TRP A 118 -11.51 -1.55 -1.03
N PHE A 119 -12.42 -2.46 -1.40
CA PHE A 119 -12.80 -2.68 -2.80
C PHE A 119 -14.22 -2.22 -3.04
N ARG A 120 -14.47 -1.71 -4.24
CA ARG A 120 -15.80 -1.32 -4.70
C ARG A 120 -15.92 -1.76 -6.16
N ASP A 121 -16.96 -2.57 -6.44
CA ASP A 121 -17.22 -3.09 -7.78
C ASP A 121 -16.00 -3.82 -8.39
N GLY A 122 -15.29 -4.55 -7.56
CA GLY A 122 -14.13 -5.33 -8.00
C GLY A 122 -12.86 -4.54 -8.20
N GLN A 123 -12.88 -3.24 -7.93
CA GLN A 123 -11.69 -2.38 -8.04
C GLN A 123 -11.22 -1.92 -6.67
N LEU A 124 -9.92 -1.75 -6.53
CA LEU A 124 -9.33 -1.24 -5.30
C LEU A 124 -9.65 0.24 -5.18
N ALA A 125 -10.42 0.63 -4.16
CA ALA A 125 -10.92 1.98 -3.99
C ALA A 125 -10.14 2.79 -2.96
N ARG A 126 -9.56 2.13 -1.94
CA ARG A 126 -8.88 2.83 -0.87
C ARG A 126 -7.89 1.90 -0.18
N VAL A 127 -6.76 2.46 0.25
CA VAL A 127 -5.76 1.77 1.06
C VAL A 127 -5.37 2.67 2.21
N GLN A 128 -5.21 2.09 3.40
CA GLN A 128 -4.70 2.82 4.56
C GLN A 128 -3.96 1.86 5.48
N GLY A 129 -2.80 2.28 5.98
CA GLY A 129 -2.04 1.54 6.97
C GLY A 129 -2.40 1.98 8.38
N PHE A 130 -2.28 1.06 9.34
CA PHE A 130 -2.55 1.30 10.75
C PHE A 130 -1.43 0.71 11.60
N ALA A 131 -1.24 1.27 12.80
CA ALA A 131 -0.18 0.81 13.68
C ALA A 131 -0.46 -0.58 14.26
N THR A 132 -1.73 -0.93 14.45
CA THR A 132 -2.13 -2.20 15.06
C THR A 132 -3.23 -2.89 14.27
N LYS A 133 -3.32 -4.20 14.44
CA LYS A 133 -4.38 -4.99 13.84
C LYS A 133 -5.77 -4.58 14.37
N ALA A 134 -5.84 -4.24 15.67
CA ALA A 134 -7.10 -3.83 16.29
C ALA A 134 -7.66 -2.57 15.63
N GLU A 135 -6.81 -1.56 15.40
CA GLU A 135 -7.21 -0.34 14.70
C GLU A 135 -7.64 -0.61 13.27
N ALA A 136 -6.90 -1.47 12.57
CA ALA A 136 -7.19 -1.83 11.19
C ALA A 136 -8.55 -2.54 11.09
N LEU A 137 -8.82 -3.50 11.95
CA LEU A 137 -10.09 -4.22 11.96
C LEU A 137 -11.25 -3.30 12.28
N GLU A 138 -11.07 -2.36 13.20
CA GLU A 138 -12.08 -1.36 13.52
C GLU A 138 -12.40 -0.50 12.30
N ALA A 139 -11.38 -0.01 11.60
CA ALA A 139 -11.56 0.77 10.39
C ALA A 139 -12.27 -0.05 9.29
N ALA A 140 -11.90 -1.30 9.14
CA ALA A 140 -12.50 -2.19 8.13
C ALA A 140 -14.00 -2.41 8.40
N ARG A 141 -14.39 -2.50 9.66
CA ARG A 141 -15.81 -2.70 10.04
C ARG A 141 -16.66 -1.49 9.75
N HIS A 142 -16.08 -0.30 9.83
CA HIS A 142 -16.81 0.95 9.64
C HIS A 142 -16.70 1.53 8.26
N SER A 143 -16.07 0.80 7.34
CA SER A 143 -15.96 1.25 5.97
C SER A 143 -17.29 1.15 5.26
N THR A 144 -17.69 2.24 4.65
CA THR A 144 -18.88 2.26 3.79
C THR A 144 -18.50 2.31 2.32
N SER A 145 -17.24 2.47 2.03
CA SER A 145 -16.67 2.56 0.68
C SER A 145 -17.64 3.09 -0.37
#